data_5205a1f4f2f7436aa7f58681a8f151a6
#
_entry.id   5205a1f4f2f7436aa7f58681a8f151a6
#
_cell.length_a   1.000
_cell.length_b   1.000
_cell.length_c   1.000
_cell.angle_alpha   90.00
_cell.angle_beta   90.00
_cell.angle_gamma   90.00
#
_symmetry.space_group_name_H-M   'P 1'
#
loop_
_entity.id
_entity.type
_entity.pdbx_description
1 polymer ?
#
loop_
_entity_poly.entity_id
_entity_poly.type
_entity_poly.pdbx_seq_one_letter_code
_entity_poly.pdbx_strand_id
1 'polypeptide(L)'
;MNFVSSHWGTYNFSVDRNKKIQLDNWGLDSSPTEFGLGLADAAIDNLRITQPHVRKGWLNNIGKSDGKRGQDEFIPVSWDEAFELASKE
;
A
#
# COMPACT_ATOMS: atom_id res chain seq x y z
N MET A 1 -21.08 -14.82 -3.64
CA MET A 1 -20.40 -14.00 -4.66
C MET A 1 -19.66 -12.89 -3.93
N ASN A 2 -18.38 -12.74 -4.18
CA ASN A 2 -17.57 -11.72 -3.53
C ASN A 2 -17.22 -10.65 -4.56
N PHE A 3 -17.41 -9.39 -4.19
CA PHE A 3 -17.05 -8.28 -5.07
C PHE A 3 -16.39 -7.16 -4.28
N VAL A 4 -15.61 -6.37 -4.98
CA VAL A 4 -14.92 -5.18 -4.49
C VAL A 4 -15.29 -4.00 -5.38
N SER A 5 -15.56 -2.86 -4.79
CA SER A 5 -15.81 -1.62 -5.51
C SER A 5 -14.68 -0.63 -5.27
N SER A 6 -14.27 0.05 -6.32
CA SER A 6 -13.29 1.13 -6.29
C SER A 6 -13.78 2.27 -7.18
N HIS A 7 -13.04 3.37 -7.25
CA HIS A 7 -13.39 4.45 -8.17
C HIS A 7 -13.14 4.09 -9.65
N TRP A 8 -12.55 2.94 -9.95
CA TRP A 8 -12.39 2.42 -11.31
C TRP A 8 -13.51 1.48 -11.75
N GLY A 9 -14.37 1.04 -10.83
CA GLY A 9 -15.47 0.13 -11.12
C GLY A 9 -15.69 -0.89 -10.03
N THR A 10 -16.60 -1.82 -10.33
CA THR A 10 -16.92 -2.94 -9.45
C THR A 10 -16.47 -4.25 -10.10
N TYR A 11 -15.80 -5.09 -9.36
CA TYR A 11 -15.19 -6.32 -9.81
C TYR A 11 -15.58 -7.48 -8.92
N ASN A 12 -15.80 -8.64 -9.52
CA ASN A 12 -15.86 -9.90 -8.78
C ASN A 12 -14.44 -10.26 -8.33
N PHE A 13 -14.28 -10.82 -7.15
CA PHE A 13 -13.00 -11.35 -6.74
C PHE A 13 -13.09 -12.80 -6.27
N SER A 14 -12.05 -13.54 -6.55
CA SER A 14 -11.81 -14.88 -6.04
C SER A 14 -10.39 -15.00 -5.49
N VAL A 15 -10.20 -15.96 -4.62
CA VAL A 15 -8.87 -16.29 -4.08
C VAL A 15 -8.58 -17.74 -4.44
N ASP A 16 -7.51 -17.97 -5.15
CA ASP A 16 -7.10 -19.31 -5.54
C ASP A 16 -6.46 -20.09 -4.37
N ARG A 17 -6.11 -21.37 -4.61
CA ARG A 17 -5.49 -22.24 -3.61
C ARG A 17 -4.13 -21.75 -3.15
N ASN A 18 -3.46 -20.94 -3.95
CA ASN A 18 -2.16 -20.30 -3.65
C ASN A 18 -2.32 -18.94 -2.97
N LYS A 19 -3.53 -18.58 -2.55
CA LYS A 19 -3.89 -17.27 -1.98
C LYS A 19 -3.69 -16.09 -2.93
N LYS A 20 -3.64 -16.36 -4.24
CA LYS A 20 -3.60 -15.31 -5.23
C LYS A 20 -5.00 -14.78 -5.47
N ILE A 21 -5.14 -13.46 -5.40
CA ILE A 21 -6.40 -12.76 -5.68
C ILE A 21 -6.54 -12.60 -7.20
N GLN A 22 -7.72 -12.91 -7.70
CA GLN A 22 -8.10 -12.69 -9.11
C GLN A 22 -9.29 -11.74 -9.14
N LEU A 23 -9.28 -10.80 -10.05
CA LEU A 23 -10.36 -9.86 -10.30
C LEU A 23 -10.91 -10.04 -11.69
N ASP A 24 -12.23 -10.05 -11.79
CA ASP A 24 -12.97 -10.11 -13.04
C ASP A 24 -14.04 -9.01 -13.06
N ASN A 25 -14.40 -8.54 -14.25
CA ASN A 25 -15.43 -7.53 -14.39
C ASN A 25 -16.76 -8.03 -13.82
N TRP A 26 -17.43 -7.20 -13.03
CA TRP A 26 -18.79 -7.49 -12.61
C TRP A 26 -19.77 -7.17 -13.72
N GLY A 27 -20.57 -8.15 -14.14
CA GLY A 27 -21.42 -8.05 -15.31
C GLY A 27 -22.54 -6.98 -15.26
N LEU A 28 -22.79 -6.39 -14.09
CA LEU A 28 -23.74 -5.28 -13.92
C LEU A 28 -23.06 -3.91 -13.97
N ASP A 29 -21.74 -3.83 -13.98
CA ASP A 29 -21.01 -2.59 -14.24
C ASP A 29 -20.91 -2.38 -15.75
N SER A 30 -21.56 -1.36 -16.24
CA SER A 30 -21.64 -1.08 -17.68
C SER A 30 -20.34 -0.51 -18.28
N SER A 31 -19.41 -0.06 -17.42
CA SER A 31 -18.19 0.62 -17.89
C SER A 31 -17.01 0.45 -16.92
N PRO A 32 -16.65 -0.80 -16.58
CA PRO A 32 -15.49 -1.04 -15.72
C PRO A 32 -14.21 -0.65 -16.45
N THR A 33 -13.22 -0.11 -15.75
CA THR A 33 -11.91 0.16 -16.34
C THR A 33 -10.97 -1.02 -16.12
N GLU A 34 -10.09 -1.28 -17.07
CA GLU A 34 -9.09 -2.33 -16.96
C GLU A 34 -8.06 -2.06 -15.84
N PHE A 35 -7.87 -0.79 -15.47
CA PHE A 35 -7.00 -0.42 -14.34
C PHE A 35 -7.40 -1.10 -13.04
N GLY A 36 -8.69 -1.27 -12.79
CA GLY A 36 -9.19 -1.92 -11.60
C GLY A 36 -8.78 -3.39 -11.49
N LEU A 37 -8.61 -4.09 -12.61
CA LEU A 37 -8.16 -5.48 -12.63
C LEU A 37 -6.73 -5.64 -12.09
N GLY A 38 -5.89 -4.62 -12.22
CA GLY A 38 -4.53 -4.59 -11.66
C GLY A 38 -4.44 -4.37 -10.15
N LEU A 39 -5.55 -4.08 -9.46
CA LEU A 39 -5.54 -3.83 -8.01
C LEU A 39 -5.02 -5.02 -7.19
N ALA A 40 -5.34 -6.23 -7.62
CA ALA A 40 -4.90 -7.44 -6.92
C ALA A 40 -3.38 -7.58 -6.96
N ASP A 41 -2.77 -7.34 -8.12
CA ASP A 41 -1.31 -7.40 -8.27
C ASP A 41 -0.63 -6.26 -7.50
N ALA A 42 -1.19 -5.05 -7.56
CA ALA A 42 -0.69 -3.91 -6.80
C ALA A 42 -0.72 -4.13 -5.28
N ALA A 43 -1.69 -4.89 -4.78
CA ALA A 43 -1.82 -5.19 -3.36
C ALA A 43 -0.66 -6.03 -2.79
N ILE A 44 -0.01 -6.83 -3.63
CA ILE A 44 1.10 -7.73 -3.25
C ILE A 44 2.44 -7.34 -3.89
N ASP A 45 2.48 -6.22 -4.60
CA ASP A 45 3.70 -5.74 -5.25
C ASP A 45 4.78 -5.36 -4.23
N ASN A 46 6.04 -5.64 -4.58
CA ASN A 46 7.20 -5.33 -3.75
C ASN A 46 7.39 -3.82 -3.49
N LEU A 47 6.81 -2.98 -4.35
CA LEU A 47 6.83 -1.53 -4.17
C LEU A 47 5.82 -1.04 -3.14
N ARG A 48 4.89 -1.92 -2.71
CA ARG A 48 3.92 -1.58 -1.68
C ARG A 48 4.60 -1.45 -0.32
N ILE A 49 4.38 -0.31 0.33
CA ILE A 49 4.82 -0.08 1.71
C ILE A 49 3.86 -0.85 2.63
N THR A 50 4.37 -1.86 3.35
CA THR A 50 3.58 -2.77 4.21
C THR A 50 3.70 -2.45 5.69
N GLN A 51 4.64 -1.60 6.07
CA GLN A 51 4.85 -1.15 7.45
C GLN A 51 5.39 0.27 7.47
N PRO A 52 5.34 0.98 8.60
CA PRO A 52 5.90 2.32 8.71
C PRO A 52 7.41 2.32 8.45
N HIS A 53 7.88 3.38 7.80
CA HIS A 53 9.30 3.64 7.59
C HIS A 53 9.62 5.06 8.04
N VAL A 54 10.81 5.23 8.58
CA VAL A 54 11.31 6.52 9.02
C VAL A 54 12.63 6.83 8.32
N ARG A 55 12.84 8.06 7.94
CA ARG A 55 14.12 8.50 7.39
C ARG A 55 15.24 8.33 8.41
N LYS A 56 16.33 7.72 8.00
CA LYS A 56 17.49 7.48 8.86
C LYS A 56 18.07 8.80 9.41
N GLY A 57 18.20 9.81 8.56
CA GLY A 57 18.69 11.11 8.98
C GLY A 57 17.79 11.77 10.04
N TRP A 58 16.46 11.58 9.93
CA TRP A 58 15.53 12.09 10.94
C TRP A 58 15.63 11.31 12.26
N LEU A 59 15.81 9.98 12.22
CA LEU A 59 16.03 9.16 13.42
C LEU A 59 17.30 9.53 14.17
N ASN A 60 18.39 9.83 13.45
CA ASN A 60 19.66 10.22 14.03
C ASN A 60 19.61 11.62 14.66
N ASN A 61 18.70 12.45 14.21
CA ASN A 61 18.54 13.82 14.72
C ASN A 61 17.05 14.19 14.69
N ILE A 62 16.31 13.71 15.70
CA ILE A 62 14.84 13.80 15.77
C ILE A 62 14.35 15.23 15.48
N GLY A 63 13.37 15.31 14.55
CA GLY A 63 12.81 16.57 14.10
C GLY A 63 13.62 17.32 13.04
N LYS A 64 14.79 16.83 12.65
CA LYS A 64 15.64 17.43 11.61
C LYS A 64 16.17 16.37 10.67
N SER A 65 15.75 16.40 9.43
CA SER A 65 16.38 15.59 8.40
C SER A 65 17.54 16.39 7.79
N ASP A 66 18.73 15.80 7.80
CA ASP A 66 19.93 16.33 7.12
C ASP A 66 20.06 15.79 5.69
N GLY A 67 19.21 14.84 5.31
CA GLY A 67 19.18 14.23 3.98
C GLY A 67 18.37 15.03 2.95
N LYS A 68 18.84 15.04 1.70
CA LYS A 68 18.08 15.55 0.58
C LYS A 68 16.96 14.55 0.22
N ARG A 69 15.84 15.07 -0.29
CA ARG A 69 14.75 14.24 -0.79
C ARG A 69 15.24 13.21 -1.79
N GLY A 70 14.88 11.94 -1.55
CA GLY A 70 15.27 10.80 -2.40
C GLY A 70 16.68 10.25 -2.15
N GLN A 71 17.46 10.83 -1.27
CA GLN A 71 18.83 10.36 -0.96
C GLN A 71 18.95 9.71 0.42
N ASP A 72 17.96 9.95 1.29
CA ASP A 72 17.97 9.40 2.64
C ASP A 72 17.39 7.98 2.65
N GLU A 73 18.02 7.10 3.38
CA GLU A 73 17.56 5.73 3.57
C GLU A 73 16.30 5.72 4.46
N PHE A 74 15.34 4.86 4.13
CA PHE A 74 14.16 4.63 4.93
C PHE A 74 14.35 3.35 5.76
N ILE A 75 14.21 3.48 7.08
CA ILE A 75 14.34 2.39 8.04
C ILE A 75 12.95 1.90 8.42
N PRO A 76 12.65 0.58 8.26
CA PRO A 76 11.39 0.03 8.74
C PRO A 76 11.33 0.08 10.26
N VAL A 77 10.18 0.48 10.80
CA VAL A 77 9.89 0.53 12.24
C VAL A 77 8.58 -0.18 12.52
N SER A 78 8.35 -0.58 13.77
CA SER A 78 7.06 -1.10 14.20
C SER A 78 5.99 0.00 14.22
N TRP A 79 4.72 -0.39 14.25
CA TRP A 79 3.63 0.58 14.41
C TRP A 79 3.71 1.32 15.75
N ASP A 80 4.08 0.62 16.82
CA ASP A 80 4.23 1.23 18.14
C ASP A 80 5.33 2.27 18.16
N GLU A 81 6.49 1.97 17.56
CA GLU A 81 7.57 2.92 17.38
C GLU A 81 7.17 4.13 16.54
N ALA A 82 6.44 3.88 15.43
CA ALA A 82 5.96 4.97 14.57
C ALA A 82 5.03 5.92 15.33
N PHE A 83 4.10 5.40 16.11
CA PHE A 83 3.21 6.22 16.95
C PHE A 83 3.97 6.96 18.05
N GLU A 84 4.93 6.30 18.70
CA GLU A 84 5.77 6.94 19.71
C GLU A 84 6.59 8.09 19.14
N LEU A 85 7.22 7.89 17.99
CA LEU A 85 7.99 8.91 17.30
C LEU A 85 7.11 10.10 16.87
N ALA A 86 5.95 9.80 16.27
CA ALA A 86 5.01 10.85 15.83
C ALA A 86 4.43 11.65 17.01
N SER A 87 4.28 11.04 18.19
CA SER A 87 3.75 11.74 19.38
C SER A 87 4.74 12.68 20.03
N LYS A 88 6.03 12.56 19.70
CA LYS A 88 7.11 13.41 20.24
C LYS A 88 7.42 14.63 19.38
N GLU A 89 6.86 14.67 18.15
CA GLU A 89 7.00 15.77 17.19
C GLU A 89 5.97 16.89 17.49
#